data_7aab9f8b565f71edc7bdca70aede88a5
#
_entry.id   7aab9f8b565f71edc7bdca70aede88a5
#
_cell.length_a   1.000
_cell.length_b   1.000
_cell.length_c   1.000
_cell.angle_alpha   90.00
_cell.angle_beta   90.00
_cell.angle_gamma   90.00
#
_symmetry.space_group_name_H-M   'P 1'
#
loop_
_entity.id
_entity.type
_entity.pdbx_description
1 polymer ?
#
loop_
_entity_poly.entity_id
_entity_poly.type
_entity_poly.pdbx_seq_one_letter_code
_entity_poly.pdbx_strand_id
1 'polypeptide(L)'
;REAHAEGLVDAVDAFCERIAFAPAQVERLFAVARGLGLPVKLHAEQLSDLGGAALAAAHGALSADHLEHLPDAGVAAMARAGTVAVLLPGAFYALRETQAPPVAALRAAGVPMAVATDCNPGSSPMTSLPLAMNMACTLFRLTPAEALVGVTANAARALGLRDRGRIAPGLRADICVWDAGHPAELACRIGHPGPWRRIIGGAWDD
;
A
#
# COMPACT_ATOMS: atom_id res chain seq x y z
N ARG A 1 -2.23 2.86 -23.61
CA ARG A 1 -1.57 3.86 -24.49
C ARG A 1 -2.48 5.06 -24.73
N GLU A 2 -3.75 4.82 -25.09
CA GLU A 2 -4.74 5.88 -25.33
C GLU A 2 -4.90 6.75 -24.07
N ALA A 3 -5.26 6.18 -22.93
CA ALA A 3 -5.40 6.91 -21.68
C ALA A 3 -4.13 7.70 -21.26
N HIS A 4 -2.92 7.17 -21.56
CA HIS A 4 -1.68 7.89 -21.32
C HIS A 4 -1.54 9.11 -22.26
N ALA A 5 -1.89 8.94 -23.54
CA ALA A 5 -1.85 10.05 -24.50
C ALA A 5 -2.83 11.18 -24.14
N GLU A 6 -3.91 10.87 -23.43
CA GLU A 6 -4.89 11.81 -22.89
C GLU A 6 -4.52 12.38 -21.51
N GLY A 7 -3.38 11.97 -20.93
CA GLY A 7 -2.93 12.43 -19.61
C GLY A 7 -3.74 11.89 -18.42
N LEU A 8 -4.41 10.74 -18.58
CA LEU A 8 -5.31 10.16 -17.58
C LEU A 8 -4.65 9.05 -16.73
N VAL A 9 -3.33 8.85 -16.83
CA VAL A 9 -2.62 7.74 -16.17
C VAL A 9 -1.41 8.24 -15.41
N ASP A 10 -1.36 7.99 -14.10
CA ASP A 10 -0.22 8.29 -13.24
C ASP A 10 0.66 7.06 -12.98
N ALA A 11 0.09 5.85 -13.02
CA ALA A 11 0.79 4.59 -12.81
C ALA A 11 0.06 3.43 -13.49
N VAL A 12 0.75 2.30 -13.66
CA VAL A 12 0.17 1.06 -14.20
C VAL A 12 0.21 0.00 -13.12
N ASP A 13 -0.89 -0.72 -12.95
CA ASP A 13 -1.04 -1.81 -11.99
C ASP A 13 -1.61 -3.05 -12.66
N ALA A 14 -1.39 -4.22 -12.06
CA ALA A 14 -1.95 -5.48 -12.49
C ALA A 14 -2.15 -6.43 -11.29
N PHE A 15 -3.00 -7.44 -11.47
CA PHE A 15 -3.19 -8.51 -10.51
C PHE A 15 -2.47 -9.78 -11.01
N CYS A 16 -1.35 -10.11 -10.37
CA CYS A 16 -0.51 -11.26 -10.69
C CYS A 16 -0.91 -12.46 -9.82
N GLU A 17 -1.84 -13.26 -10.31
CA GLU A 17 -2.34 -14.43 -9.61
C GLU A 17 -2.80 -15.53 -10.58
N ARG A 18 -2.96 -16.78 -10.07
CA ARG A 18 -3.42 -17.91 -10.87
C ARG A 18 -4.79 -17.68 -11.50
N ILE A 19 -5.63 -16.88 -10.85
CA ILE A 19 -6.97 -16.53 -11.33
C ILE A 19 -7.01 -15.29 -12.21
N ALA A 20 -5.85 -14.63 -12.43
CA ALA A 20 -5.76 -13.37 -13.17
C ALA A 20 -4.59 -13.42 -14.18
N PHE A 21 -3.58 -12.54 -14.04
CA PHE A 21 -2.48 -12.47 -14.98
C PHE A 21 -1.27 -13.30 -14.53
N ALA A 22 -0.69 -14.07 -15.46
CA ALA A 22 0.57 -14.75 -15.24
C ALA A 22 1.75 -13.76 -15.24
N PRO A 23 2.88 -14.06 -14.56
CA PRO A 23 4.06 -13.20 -14.52
C PRO A 23 4.55 -12.72 -15.91
N ALA A 24 4.55 -13.59 -16.91
CA ALA A 24 4.95 -13.22 -18.27
C ALA A 24 4.02 -12.20 -18.94
N GLN A 25 2.74 -12.15 -18.56
CA GLN A 25 1.80 -11.15 -19.05
C GLN A 25 2.05 -9.81 -18.36
N VAL A 26 2.29 -9.84 -17.05
CA VAL A 26 2.66 -8.66 -16.26
C VAL A 26 3.97 -8.04 -16.75
N GLU A 27 4.99 -8.85 -17.03
CA GLU A 27 6.27 -8.40 -17.57
C GLU A 27 6.10 -7.63 -18.89
N ARG A 28 5.26 -8.15 -19.79
CA ARG A 28 4.92 -7.45 -21.06
C ARG A 28 4.23 -6.11 -20.81
N LEU A 29 3.30 -6.07 -19.86
CA LEU A 29 2.61 -4.84 -19.46
C LEU A 29 3.60 -3.81 -18.89
N PHE A 30 4.48 -4.23 -18.00
CA PHE A 30 5.50 -3.38 -17.37
C PHE A 30 6.54 -2.87 -18.38
N ALA A 31 6.90 -3.69 -19.40
CA ALA A 31 7.74 -3.23 -20.50
C ALA A 31 7.09 -2.07 -21.29
N VAL A 32 5.77 -2.14 -21.52
CA VAL A 32 5.01 -1.05 -22.15
C VAL A 32 4.96 0.18 -21.24
N ALA A 33 4.66 0.02 -19.95
CA ALA A 33 4.60 1.12 -18.99
C ALA A 33 5.93 1.86 -18.92
N ARG A 34 7.05 1.14 -18.82
CA ARG A 34 8.40 1.70 -18.84
C ARG A 34 8.69 2.49 -20.11
N GLY A 35 8.30 1.96 -21.28
CA GLY A 35 8.45 2.66 -22.56
C GLY A 35 7.65 3.97 -22.66
N LEU A 36 6.63 4.12 -21.80
CA LEU A 36 5.83 5.34 -21.66
C LEU A 36 6.28 6.25 -20.51
N GLY A 37 7.32 5.86 -19.76
CA GLY A 37 7.78 6.59 -18.59
C GLY A 37 6.84 6.49 -17.38
N LEU A 38 5.91 5.53 -17.38
CA LEU A 38 4.95 5.33 -16.29
C LEU A 38 5.51 4.43 -15.20
N PRO A 39 5.37 4.80 -13.91
CA PRO A 39 5.67 3.92 -12.80
C PRO A 39 4.71 2.73 -12.77
N VAL A 40 5.15 1.65 -12.12
CA VAL A 40 4.36 0.42 -12.01
C VAL A 40 4.12 0.05 -10.55
N LYS A 41 3.04 -0.68 -10.30
CA LYS A 41 2.61 -1.31 -9.05
C LYS A 41 2.12 -2.73 -9.37
N LEU A 42 1.97 -3.58 -8.36
CA LEU A 42 1.49 -4.94 -8.59
C LEU A 42 0.73 -5.48 -7.38
N HIS A 43 -0.48 -6.00 -7.57
CA HIS A 43 -1.12 -6.93 -6.64
C HIS A 43 -0.48 -8.31 -6.84
N ALA A 44 0.15 -8.86 -5.81
CA ALA A 44 0.95 -10.07 -5.92
C ALA A 44 0.96 -10.88 -4.63
N GLU A 45 1.15 -12.19 -4.77
CA GLU A 45 1.25 -13.14 -3.65
C GLU A 45 0.09 -13.04 -2.65
N GLN A 46 -1.11 -12.72 -3.14
CA GLN A 46 -2.33 -12.68 -2.32
C GLN A 46 -2.84 -14.09 -2.02
N LEU A 47 -2.97 -14.92 -3.05
CA LEU A 47 -3.57 -16.26 -2.97
C LEU A 47 -2.56 -17.37 -3.25
N SER A 48 -1.42 -17.04 -3.85
CA SER A 48 -0.36 -17.98 -4.20
C SER A 48 0.97 -17.26 -4.45
N ASP A 49 2.07 -17.98 -4.29
CA ASP A 49 3.39 -17.51 -4.71
C ASP A 49 3.56 -17.75 -6.22
N LEU A 50 3.64 -16.66 -6.99
CA LEU A 50 3.99 -16.67 -8.42
C LEU A 50 5.27 -15.89 -8.71
N GLY A 51 5.96 -15.38 -7.70
CA GLY A 51 7.15 -14.54 -7.86
C GLY A 51 6.83 -13.11 -8.34
N GLY A 52 5.58 -12.66 -8.21
CA GLY A 52 5.11 -11.36 -8.68
C GLY A 52 5.79 -10.20 -7.98
N ALA A 53 5.98 -10.26 -6.66
CA ALA A 53 6.67 -9.20 -5.91
C ALA A 53 8.15 -9.09 -6.30
N ALA A 54 8.83 -10.20 -6.58
CA ALA A 54 10.19 -10.18 -7.08
C ALA A 54 10.25 -9.59 -8.50
N LEU A 55 9.27 -9.92 -9.36
CA LEU A 55 9.12 -9.32 -10.69
C LEU A 55 8.87 -7.81 -10.58
N ALA A 56 7.94 -7.38 -9.72
CA ALA A 56 7.67 -5.97 -9.48
C ALA A 56 8.94 -5.21 -9.03
N ALA A 57 9.67 -5.78 -8.07
CA ALA A 57 10.94 -5.25 -7.59
C ALA A 57 12.00 -5.11 -8.72
N ALA A 58 12.12 -6.11 -9.59
CA ALA A 58 13.03 -6.09 -10.73
C ALA A 58 12.68 -4.98 -11.74
N HIS A 59 11.43 -4.58 -11.82
CA HIS A 59 10.97 -3.46 -12.65
C HIS A 59 10.96 -2.11 -11.91
N GLY A 60 11.46 -2.03 -10.67
CA GLY A 60 11.49 -0.82 -9.87
C GLY A 60 10.08 -0.33 -9.48
N ALA A 61 9.16 -1.25 -9.24
CA ALA A 61 7.80 -0.92 -8.87
C ALA A 61 7.73 -0.08 -7.60
N LEU A 62 6.81 0.86 -7.56
CA LEU A 62 6.53 1.67 -6.38
C LEU A 62 6.09 0.80 -5.20
N SER A 63 5.22 -0.17 -5.46
CA SER A 63 4.73 -1.10 -4.45
C SER A 63 4.45 -2.48 -5.02
N ALA A 64 4.37 -3.46 -4.09
CA ALA A 64 3.70 -4.73 -4.28
C ALA A 64 2.68 -4.88 -3.15
N ASP A 65 1.47 -5.25 -3.50
CA ASP A 65 0.29 -5.13 -2.66
C ASP A 65 -0.23 -6.53 -2.30
N HIS A 66 -0.81 -6.74 -1.10
CA HIS A 66 -1.23 -7.98 -0.44
C HIS A 66 -0.10 -8.74 0.26
N LEU A 67 0.61 -9.64 -0.44
CA LEU A 67 1.85 -10.30 0.00
C LEU A 67 1.66 -11.42 1.05
N GLU A 68 0.47 -11.99 1.18
CA GLU A 68 0.17 -13.07 2.12
C GLU A 68 1.07 -14.31 1.91
N HIS A 69 1.39 -14.62 0.65
CA HIS A 69 2.23 -15.75 0.25
C HIS A 69 3.63 -15.33 -0.19
N LEU A 70 4.12 -14.16 0.25
CA LEU A 70 5.44 -13.63 -0.12
C LEU A 70 6.57 -14.50 0.46
N PRO A 71 7.44 -15.11 -0.38
CA PRO A 71 8.60 -15.86 0.08
C PRO A 71 9.77 -14.93 0.47
N ASP A 72 10.74 -15.46 1.22
CA ASP A 72 11.93 -14.71 1.67
C ASP A 72 12.72 -14.09 0.49
N ALA A 73 12.77 -14.77 -0.65
CA ALA A 73 13.41 -14.24 -1.86
C ALA A 73 12.70 -12.96 -2.37
N GLY A 74 11.37 -12.92 -2.27
CA GLY A 74 10.56 -11.75 -2.59
C GLY A 74 10.82 -10.59 -1.61
N VAL A 75 10.88 -10.87 -0.30
CA VAL A 75 11.25 -9.89 0.73
C VAL A 75 12.62 -9.27 0.41
N ALA A 76 13.62 -10.11 0.13
CA ALA A 76 14.97 -9.65 -0.20
C ALA A 76 15.01 -8.82 -1.51
N ALA A 77 14.20 -9.17 -2.51
CA ALA A 77 14.10 -8.40 -3.75
C ALA A 77 13.48 -7.01 -3.51
N MET A 78 12.37 -6.94 -2.76
CA MET A 78 11.72 -5.69 -2.39
C MET A 78 12.63 -4.78 -1.57
N ALA A 79 13.37 -5.33 -0.60
CA ALA A 79 14.32 -4.58 0.22
C ALA A 79 15.41 -3.92 -0.65
N ARG A 80 16.01 -4.66 -1.59
CA ARG A 80 17.02 -4.13 -2.50
C ARG A 80 16.50 -3.05 -3.44
N ALA A 81 15.30 -3.24 -3.96
CA ALA A 81 14.67 -2.30 -4.90
C ALA A 81 14.08 -1.07 -4.19
N GLY A 82 13.81 -1.15 -2.90
CA GLY A 82 13.08 -0.14 -2.15
C GLY A 82 11.58 -0.10 -2.47
N THR A 83 11.04 -1.20 -3.02
CA THR A 83 9.61 -1.37 -3.28
C THR A 83 8.83 -1.41 -1.97
N VAL A 84 7.72 -0.69 -1.88
CA VAL A 84 6.88 -0.63 -0.67
C VAL A 84 5.98 -1.87 -0.61
N ALA A 85 5.88 -2.49 0.56
CA ALA A 85 4.88 -3.52 0.83
C ALA A 85 3.56 -2.85 1.25
N VAL A 86 2.50 -2.98 0.47
CA VAL A 86 1.17 -2.46 0.84
C VAL A 86 0.34 -3.58 1.44
N LEU A 87 0.02 -3.46 2.72
CA LEU A 87 -0.72 -4.45 3.48
C LEU A 87 -2.21 -4.09 3.49
N LEU A 88 -3.06 -5.08 3.19
CA LEU A 88 -4.48 -4.91 2.91
C LEU A 88 -5.34 -5.74 3.87
N PRO A 89 -5.41 -5.37 5.15
CA PRO A 89 -6.05 -6.17 6.19
C PRO A 89 -7.57 -6.31 5.99
N GLY A 90 -8.21 -5.41 5.25
CA GLY A 90 -9.62 -5.50 4.91
C GLY A 90 -9.94 -6.66 3.99
N ALA A 91 -9.13 -6.85 2.94
CA ALA A 91 -9.25 -7.99 2.03
C ALA A 91 -8.96 -9.31 2.75
N PHE A 92 -7.88 -9.36 3.54
CA PHE A 92 -7.54 -10.51 4.37
C PHE A 92 -8.73 -10.95 5.26
N TYR A 93 -9.37 -9.99 5.92
CA TYR A 93 -10.52 -10.26 6.79
C TYR A 93 -11.74 -10.71 5.99
N ALA A 94 -12.11 -9.99 4.94
CA ALA A 94 -13.33 -10.24 4.18
C ALA A 94 -13.28 -11.58 3.41
N LEU A 95 -12.10 -11.96 2.92
CA LEU A 95 -11.86 -13.24 2.25
C LEU A 95 -11.60 -14.37 3.24
N ARG A 96 -11.51 -14.09 4.55
CA ARG A 96 -11.24 -15.07 5.60
C ARG A 96 -9.90 -15.80 5.39
N GLU A 97 -8.90 -15.04 4.93
CA GLU A 97 -7.56 -15.57 4.73
C GLU A 97 -6.94 -16.01 6.07
N THR A 98 -6.07 -17.00 6.01
CA THR A 98 -5.40 -17.56 7.19
C THR A 98 -3.89 -17.37 7.16
N GLN A 99 -3.32 -17.17 5.97
CA GLN A 99 -1.91 -16.89 5.76
C GLN A 99 -1.71 -15.37 5.79
N ALA A 100 -1.11 -14.85 6.85
CA ALA A 100 -0.79 -13.42 6.96
C ALA A 100 0.51 -13.06 6.21
N PRO A 101 0.64 -11.82 5.72
CA PRO A 101 1.89 -11.33 5.16
C PRO A 101 3.07 -11.48 6.13
N PRO A 102 4.29 -11.74 5.66
CA PRO A 102 5.46 -11.99 6.51
C PRO A 102 6.03 -10.69 7.12
N VAL A 103 5.22 -9.99 7.92
CA VAL A 103 5.54 -8.67 8.51
C VAL A 103 6.85 -8.69 9.29
N ALA A 104 7.14 -9.76 10.02
CA ALA A 104 8.40 -9.88 10.76
C ALA A 104 9.62 -9.87 9.82
N ALA A 105 9.54 -10.58 8.69
CA ALA A 105 10.62 -10.61 7.70
C ALA A 105 10.74 -9.27 6.96
N LEU A 106 9.61 -8.65 6.57
CA LEU A 106 9.58 -7.30 5.96
C LEU A 106 10.23 -6.27 6.87
N ARG A 107 9.88 -6.29 8.18
CA ARG A 107 10.47 -5.41 9.20
C ARG A 107 11.97 -5.64 9.35
N ALA A 108 12.40 -6.89 9.48
CA ALA A 108 13.81 -7.25 9.63
C ALA A 108 14.66 -6.84 8.42
N ALA A 109 14.09 -6.94 7.21
CA ALA A 109 14.73 -6.53 5.96
C ALA A 109 14.66 -5.02 5.69
N GLY A 110 13.98 -4.23 6.53
CA GLY A 110 13.81 -2.79 6.34
C GLY A 110 12.91 -2.42 5.15
N VAL A 111 12.04 -3.32 4.69
CA VAL A 111 11.06 -3.01 3.65
C VAL A 111 10.03 -2.04 4.21
N PRO A 112 9.81 -0.87 3.57
CA PRO A 112 8.77 0.05 4.02
C PRO A 112 7.40 -0.60 3.86
N MET A 113 6.59 -0.56 4.92
CA MET A 113 5.23 -1.12 4.91
C MET A 113 4.21 0.01 4.89
N ALA A 114 3.31 0.00 3.92
CA ALA A 114 2.12 0.85 3.88
C ALA A 114 0.89 0.04 4.29
N VAL A 115 -0.17 0.73 4.67
CA VAL A 115 -1.48 0.14 5.01
C VAL A 115 -2.54 0.87 4.20
N ALA A 116 -3.42 0.12 3.56
CA ALA A 116 -4.52 0.68 2.77
C ALA A 116 -5.82 -0.11 3.00
N THR A 117 -6.93 0.47 2.53
CA THR A 117 -8.26 -0.14 2.67
C THR A 117 -8.54 -1.19 1.61
N ASP A 118 -7.89 -1.10 0.45
CA ASP A 118 -8.25 -1.90 -0.73
C ASP A 118 -9.75 -1.78 -1.07
N CYS A 119 -10.31 -0.57 -0.92
CA CYS A 119 -11.75 -0.35 -1.01
C CYS A 119 -12.32 -0.78 -2.36
N ASN A 120 -12.98 -1.93 -2.37
CA ASN A 120 -13.67 -2.48 -3.53
C ASN A 120 -14.86 -3.34 -3.09
N PRO A 121 -15.89 -3.51 -3.92
CA PRO A 121 -17.11 -4.24 -3.53
C PRO A 121 -16.91 -5.76 -3.42
N GLY A 122 -15.84 -6.32 -4.02
CA GLY A 122 -15.63 -7.77 -4.12
C GLY A 122 -14.93 -8.36 -2.91
N SER A 123 -13.80 -7.81 -2.53
CA SER A 123 -12.91 -8.38 -1.52
C SER A 123 -12.65 -7.49 -0.30
N SER A 124 -12.96 -6.18 -0.36
CA SER A 124 -12.71 -5.27 0.77
C SER A 124 -13.70 -4.10 0.77
N PRO A 125 -14.97 -4.31 1.17
CA PRO A 125 -15.96 -3.23 1.23
C PRO A 125 -15.73 -2.32 2.44
N MET A 126 -14.51 -1.81 2.59
CA MET A 126 -14.06 -1.01 3.72
C MET A 126 -13.55 0.36 3.24
N THR A 127 -14.08 1.45 3.84
CA THR A 127 -13.70 2.82 3.51
C THR A 127 -12.89 3.50 4.62
N SER A 128 -12.79 2.87 5.81
CA SER A 128 -12.18 3.47 6.99
C SER A 128 -10.69 3.14 7.09
N LEU A 129 -9.84 4.13 6.87
CA LEU A 129 -8.40 3.98 7.04
C LEU A 129 -7.98 3.76 8.51
N PRO A 130 -8.59 4.42 9.53
CA PRO A 130 -8.34 4.06 10.93
C PRO A 130 -8.69 2.61 11.26
N LEU A 131 -9.76 2.06 10.68
CA LEU A 131 -10.09 0.65 10.84
C LEU A 131 -9.01 -0.26 10.19
N ALA A 132 -8.51 0.11 9.01
CA ALA A 132 -7.40 -0.62 8.39
C ALA A 132 -6.14 -0.61 9.28
N MET A 133 -5.83 0.52 9.93
CA MET A 133 -4.73 0.60 10.91
C MET A 133 -4.96 -0.35 12.10
N ASN A 134 -6.17 -0.37 12.66
CA ASN A 134 -6.53 -1.27 13.76
C ASN A 134 -6.36 -2.73 13.36
N MET A 135 -6.89 -3.11 12.20
CA MET A 135 -6.79 -4.47 11.67
C MET A 135 -5.34 -4.86 11.35
N ALA A 136 -4.52 -3.96 10.79
CA ALA A 136 -3.10 -4.22 10.56
C ALA A 136 -2.34 -4.47 11.88
N CYS A 137 -2.64 -3.73 12.94
CA CYS A 137 -2.07 -3.98 14.26
C CYS A 137 -2.53 -5.30 14.85
N THR A 138 -3.80 -5.63 14.72
CA THR A 138 -4.42 -6.82 15.33
C THR A 138 -4.08 -8.10 14.58
N LEU A 139 -4.26 -8.09 13.25
CA LEU A 139 -4.11 -9.28 12.39
C LEU A 139 -2.65 -9.50 11.95
N PHE A 140 -1.95 -8.43 11.60
CA PHE A 140 -0.59 -8.49 11.03
C PHE A 140 0.52 -8.14 12.02
N ARG A 141 0.16 -7.76 13.27
CA ARG A 141 1.14 -7.44 14.33
C ARG A 141 2.02 -6.23 14.02
N LEU A 142 1.48 -5.24 13.31
CA LEU A 142 2.11 -3.93 13.24
C LEU A 142 2.00 -3.23 14.61
N THR A 143 3.00 -2.43 14.94
CA THR A 143 2.85 -1.45 16.02
C THR A 143 1.96 -0.28 15.57
N PRO A 144 1.29 0.44 16.48
CA PRO A 144 0.54 1.64 16.13
C PRO A 144 1.37 2.69 15.38
N ALA A 145 2.66 2.81 15.71
CA ALA A 145 3.58 3.70 15.02
C ALA A 145 3.85 3.27 13.57
N GLU A 146 4.08 1.97 13.34
CA GLU A 146 4.23 1.42 11.98
C GLU A 146 2.95 1.62 11.16
N ALA A 147 1.78 1.38 11.75
CA ALA A 147 0.50 1.59 11.08
C ALA A 147 0.29 3.08 10.71
N LEU A 148 0.63 4.01 11.59
CA LEU A 148 0.56 5.45 11.32
C LEU A 148 1.52 5.87 10.20
N VAL A 149 2.77 5.44 10.24
CA VAL A 149 3.74 5.67 9.15
C VAL A 149 3.26 4.98 7.87
N GLY A 150 2.62 3.82 7.99
CA GLY A 150 2.04 3.04 6.90
C GLY A 150 0.94 3.77 6.12
N VAL A 151 0.08 4.54 6.80
CA VAL A 151 -0.99 5.31 6.15
C VAL A 151 -0.57 6.74 5.78
N THR A 152 0.68 7.13 6.05
CA THR A 152 1.19 8.48 5.79
C THR A 152 2.44 8.45 4.90
N ALA A 153 3.62 8.43 5.47
CA ALA A 153 4.88 8.55 4.72
C ALA A 153 5.10 7.37 3.75
N ASN A 154 4.84 6.14 4.20
CA ASN A 154 4.99 4.96 3.35
C ASN A 154 3.89 4.86 2.29
N ALA A 155 2.65 5.28 2.61
CA ALA A 155 1.58 5.36 1.62
C ALA A 155 1.91 6.39 0.52
N ALA A 156 2.41 7.57 0.88
CA ALA A 156 2.87 8.55 -0.10
C ALA A 156 3.98 7.97 -1.00
N ARG A 157 4.94 7.26 -0.41
CA ARG A 157 6.00 6.59 -1.15
C ARG A 157 5.46 5.51 -2.10
N ALA A 158 4.48 4.69 -1.67
CA ALA A 158 3.82 3.67 -2.49
C ALA A 158 3.05 4.25 -3.68
N LEU A 159 2.69 5.53 -3.61
CA LEU A 159 2.05 6.29 -4.69
C LEU A 159 3.05 7.12 -5.52
N GLY A 160 4.35 7.09 -5.20
CA GLY A 160 5.37 7.90 -5.86
C GLY A 160 5.31 9.39 -5.50
N LEU A 161 4.53 9.78 -4.48
CA LEU A 161 4.38 11.16 -4.03
C LEU A 161 5.53 11.55 -3.10
N ARG A 162 6.18 12.67 -3.39
CA ARG A 162 7.36 13.13 -2.64
C ARG A 162 7.11 14.39 -1.83
N ASP A 163 6.00 15.05 -2.07
CA ASP A 163 5.63 16.36 -1.51
C ASP A 163 4.69 16.28 -0.30
N ARG A 164 4.34 15.07 0.15
CA ARG A 164 3.37 14.84 1.22
C ARG A 164 3.67 13.58 2.03
N GLY A 165 2.76 13.21 2.98
CA GLY A 165 2.89 12.03 3.85
C GLY A 165 3.63 12.31 5.16
N ARG A 166 4.14 13.55 5.37
CA ARG A 166 4.74 14.01 6.63
C ARG A 166 4.62 15.52 6.75
N ILE A 167 4.68 16.01 7.98
CA ILE A 167 4.69 17.47 8.25
C ILE A 167 6.15 17.92 8.25
N ALA A 168 6.55 18.68 7.23
CA ALA A 168 7.88 19.28 7.14
C ALA A 168 7.84 20.55 6.28
N PRO A 169 8.75 21.52 6.51
CA PRO A 169 8.85 22.72 5.67
C PRO A 169 9.04 22.36 4.19
N GLY A 170 8.34 23.07 3.30
CA GLY A 170 8.42 22.88 1.85
C GLY A 170 7.54 21.74 1.30
N LEU A 171 6.87 20.98 2.15
CA LEU A 171 5.91 19.97 1.70
C LEU A 171 4.49 20.54 1.62
N ARG A 172 3.66 19.89 0.83
CA ARG A 172 2.23 20.20 0.72
C ARG A 172 1.55 20.02 2.07
N ALA A 173 0.78 21.01 2.49
CA ALA A 173 0.05 20.99 3.75
C ALA A 173 -1.30 20.26 3.57
N ASP A 174 -1.24 18.93 3.47
CA ASP A 174 -2.39 18.03 3.57
C ASP A 174 -2.36 17.41 4.98
N ILE A 175 -3.18 17.91 5.89
CA ILE A 175 -3.10 17.62 7.33
C ILE A 175 -4.45 17.21 7.87
N CYS A 176 -4.51 16.11 8.62
CA CYS A 176 -5.67 15.72 9.41
C CYS A 176 -5.46 16.07 10.87
N VAL A 177 -6.43 16.79 11.45
CA VAL A 177 -6.49 17.10 12.89
C VAL A 177 -7.43 16.14 13.57
N TRP A 178 -6.98 15.47 14.62
CA TRP A 178 -7.71 14.43 15.31
C TRP A 178 -8.01 14.83 16.74
N ASP A 179 -9.22 14.49 17.21
CA ASP A 179 -9.56 14.55 18.63
C ASP A 179 -9.08 13.28 19.33
N ALA A 180 -7.78 13.25 19.65
CA ALA A 180 -7.12 12.12 20.25
C ALA A 180 -5.99 12.60 21.15
N GLY A 181 -5.85 12.01 22.34
CA GLY A 181 -4.81 12.34 23.31
C GLY A 181 -3.46 11.74 22.96
N HIS A 182 -3.42 10.68 22.15
CA HIS A 182 -2.20 10.02 21.70
C HIS A 182 -2.38 9.42 20.31
N PRO A 183 -1.38 9.46 19.40
CA PRO A 183 -1.49 8.94 18.03
C PRO A 183 -1.88 7.45 17.94
N ALA A 184 -1.51 6.64 18.92
CA ALA A 184 -1.87 5.22 18.96
C ALA A 184 -3.38 4.99 19.06
N GLU A 185 -4.17 5.96 19.53
CA GLU A 185 -5.63 5.83 19.60
C GLU A 185 -6.26 5.63 18.23
N LEU A 186 -5.66 6.19 17.18
CA LEU A 186 -6.12 6.03 15.80
C LEU A 186 -6.12 4.56 15.34
N ALA A 187 -5.16 3.77 15.85
CA ALA A 187 -5.04 2.35 15.56
C ALA A 187 -5.76 1.45 16.57
N CYS A 188 -6.10 1.97 17.78
CA CYS A 188 -6.72 1.17 18.83
C CYS A 188 -8.24 1.14 18.73
N ARG A 189 -8.88 2.21 18.27
CA ARG A 189 -10.33 2.33 18.25
C ARG A 189 -10.93 1.68 17.02
N ILE A 190 -11.86 0.75 17.23
CA ILE A 190 -12.74 0.23 16.17
C ILE A 190 -13.85 1.27 15.96
N GLY A 191 -14.09 1.69 14.72
CA GLY A 191 -15.15 2.66 14.42
C GLY A 191 -14.80 4.11 14.79
N HIS A 192 -13.53 4.50 14.66
CA HIS A 192 -13.14 5.90 14.85
C HIS A 192 -13.91 6.82 13.89
N PRO A 193 -14.48 7.96 14.36
CA PRO A 193 -15.36 8.82 13.55
C PRO A 193 -14.67 9.56 12.40
N GLY A 194 -13.35 9.46 12.30
CA GLY A 194 -12.56 10.23 11.33
C GLY A 194 -11.86 11.45 11.95
N PRO A 195 -11.17 12.24 11.14
CA PRO A 195 -10.53 13.47 11.62
C PRO A 195 -11.57 14.53 12.02
N TRP A 196 -11.27 15.29 13.06
CA TRP A 196 -12.09 16.41 13.50
C TRP A 196 -12.09 17.54 12.46
N ARG A 197 -10.94 17.80 11.83
CA ARG A 197 -10.78 18.76 10.73
C ARG A 197 -9.70 18.31 9.76
N ARG A 198 -9.75 18.85 8.54
CA ARG A 198 -8.75 18.63 7.50
C ARG A 198 -8.23 19.93 6.93
N ILE A 199 -6.97 19.90 6.51
CA ILE A 199 -6.34 20.95 5.70
C ILE A 199 -5.90 20.28 4.40
N ILE A 200 -6.28 20.83 3.27
CA ILE A 200 -5.92 20.35 1.94
C ILE A 200 -5.20 21.45 1.18
N GLY A 201 -3.93 21.23 0.85
CA GLY A 201 -3.12 22.22 0.16
C GLY A 201 -2.96 23.53 0.93
N GLY A 202 -3.04 23.50 2.26
CA GLY A 202 -2.92 24.67 3.13
C GLY A 202 -4.22 25.39 3.45
N ALA A 203 -5.36 24.97 2.89
CA ALA A 203 -6.69 25.51 3.19
C ALA A 203 -7.52 24.54 4.03
N TRP A 204 -8.37 25.07 4.93
CA TRP A 204 -9.34 24.24 5.63
C TRP A 204 -10.34 23.64 4.63
N ASP A 205 -10.63 22.36 4.83
CA ASP A 205 -11.66 21.61 4.10
C ASP A 205 -12.91 21.56 4.99
N ASP A 206 -13.86 22.48 4.69
CA ASP A 206 -15.10 22.69 5.46
C ASP A 206 -16.18 21.65 5.10
#